data_e7b1d6ccb37bdba5f8f9cfb4a9eb4113
#
_entry.id   e7b1d6ccb37bdba5f8f9cfb4a9eb4113
#
_cell.length_a   1.000
_cell.length_b   1.000
_cell.length_c   1.000
_cell.angle_alpha   90.00
_cell.angle_beta   90.00
_cell.angle_gamma   90.00
#
_symmetry.space_group_name_H-M   'P 1'
#
loop_
_entity.id
_entity.type
_entity.pdbx_description
1 polymer ?
#
loop_
_entity_poly.entity_id
_entity_poly.type
_entity_poly.pdbx_seq_one_letter_code
_entity_poly.pdbx_strand_id
1 'polypeptide(L)'
;MKRLLPSPGAFALLLASTAFAWTGNNREVSTATLDTELQVAHERCQGTELCPASADGFRAHWISRTHTGNLFLVLPNQCQTSEHCAASFVERTARGSNTRLNIQGQFRVLHSGKPIPDVQTRRSLSEYETEYTRYTWVTGAYLKAETHTAYRVDGVECGSALECYQAATQAHVQQHTGKALKILEQVHNVSFI
;
A
#
# COMPACT_ATOMS: atom_id res chain seq x y z
N MET A 1 22.77 -9.19 55.20
CA MET A 1 22.95 -9.35 53.73
C MET A 1 21.59 -9.31 53.06
N LYS A 2 21.19 -8.15 52.53
CA LYS A 2 19.92 -7.95 51.79
C LYS A 2 20.21 -8.13 50.33
N ARG A 3 19.63 -9.15 49.67
CA ARG A 3 19.68 -9.33 48.22
C ARG A 3 18.59 -8.44 47.60
N LEU A 4 19.01 -7.49 46.82
CA LEU A 4 18.17 -6.70 45.90
C LEU A 4 17.81 -7.57 44.71
N LEU A 5 16.50 -7.76 44.48
CA LEU A 5 15.94 -8.36 43.26
C LEU A 5 15.95 -7.31 42.13
N PRO A 6 16.31 -7.67 40.92
CA PRO A 6 16.23 -6.74 39.80
C PRO A 6 14.77 -6.54 39.37
N SER A 7 14.42 -5.29 39.17
CA SER A 7 13.16 -4.81 38.61
C SER A 7 12.92 -5.38 37.19
N PRO A 8 11.70 -5.86 36.86
CA PRO A 8 11.39 -6.26 35.49
C PRO A 8 11.34 -5.03 34.61
N GLY A 9 12.31 -4.96 33.69
CA GLY A 9 12.37 -3.92 32.68
C GLY A 9 11.08 -3.92 31.83
N ALA A 10 10.46 -2.75 31.77
CA ALA A 10 9.36 -2.47 30.86
C ALA A 10 9.85 -2.61 29.41
N PHE A 11 9.51 -3.71 28.77
CA PHE A 11 9.57 -3.84 27.32
C PHE A 11 8.50 -2.92 26.73
N ALA A 12 8.88 -1.71 26.40
CA ALA A 12 8.10 -0.86 25.52
C ALA A 12 8.07 -1.52 24.14
N LEU A 13 7.02 -2.26 23.84
CA LEU A 13 6.66 -2.65 22.48
C LEU A 13 6.36 -1.37 21.71
N LEU A 14 7.36 -0.86 21.03
CA LEU A 14 7.21 0.10 19.94
C LEU A 14 6.40 -0.62 18.85
N LEU A 15 5.09 -0.40 18.88
CA LEU A 15 4.20 -0.66 17.76
C LEU A 15 4.66 0.27 16.62
N ALA A 16 5.61 -0.22 15.82
CA ALA A 16 5.92 0.38 14.55
C ALA A 16 4.67 0.22 13.69
N SER A 17 3.82 1.26 13.68
CA SER A 17 2.90 1.49 12.60
C SER A 17 3.76 1.52 11.33
N THR A 18 3.78 0.40 10.60
CA THR A 18 4.41 0.33 9.29
C THR A 18 3.62 1.26 8.39
N ALA A 19 4.01 2.53 8.41
CA ALA A 19 3.59 3.47 7.40
C ALA A 19 3.89 2.79 6.05
N PHE A 20 2.89 2.70 5.19
CA PHE A 20 3.04 2.27 3.80
C PHE A 20 3.86 3.34 3.08
N ALA A 21 5.11 3.47 3.47
CA ALA A 21 6.05 4.35 2.83
C ALA A 21 6.58 3.64 1.59
N TRP A 22 6.57 4.33 0.49
CA TRP A 22 7.24 3.89 -0.71
C TRP A 22 8.75 3.81 -0.43
N THR A 23 9.29 2.60 -0.29
CA THR A 23 10.70 2.31 -0.01
C THR A 23 11.39 1.79 -1.27
N GLY A 24 11.32 2.53 -2.36
CA GLY A 24 12.03 2.17 -3.58
C GLY A 24 13.37 2.91 -3.66
N ASN A 25 14.45 2.22 -4.01
CA ASN A 25 15.72 2.79 -4.47
C ASN A 25 15.57 3.50 -5.83
N ASN A 26 14.38 3.96 -6.16
CA ASN A 26 14.08 4.51 -7.45
C ASN A 26 14.54 5.97 -7.51
N ARG A 27 15.41 6.23 -8.43
CA ARG A 27 15.98 7.54 -8.66
C ARG A 27 14.87 8.50 -9.07
N GLU A 28 14.69 9.57 -8.31
CA GLU A 28 13.87 10.70 -8.72
C GLU A 28 14.44 11.27 -10.02
N VAL A 29 13.57 11.49 -11.00
CA VAL A 29 13.94 11.99 -12.31
C VAL A 29 13.52 13.45 -12.39
N SER A 30 14.34 14.26 -13.03
CA SER A 30 13.99 15.67 -13.28
C SER A 30 12.67 15.74 -14.06
N THR A 31 11.70 16.46 -13.53
CA THR A 31 10.39 16.67 -14.16
C THR A 31 10.48 17.43 -15.48
N ALA A 32 11.53 18.24 -15.67
CA ALA A 32 11.73 19.03 -16.89
C ALA A 32 11.82 18.23 -18.19
N THR A 33 11.99 16.90 -18.13
CA THR A 33 12.04 16.03 -19.31
C THR A 33 10.81 15.13 -19.46
N LEU A 34 9.78 15.32 -18.60
CA LEU A 34 8.63 14.43 -18.46
C LEU A 34 7.28 15.12 -18.69
N ASP A 35 7.25 16.20 -19.45
CA ASP A 35 6.05 17.03 -19.64
C ASP A 35 4.82 16.21 -20.06
N THR A 36 4.98 15.25 -20.97
CA THR A 36 3.88 14.41 -21.43
C THR A 36 3.38 13.47 -20.34
N GLU A 37 4.27 12.87 -19.56
CA GLU A 37 3.92 11.96 -18.46
C GLU A 37 3.22 12.72 -17.33
N LEU A 38 3.67 13.92 -17.04
CA LEU A 38 3.07 14.79 -16.03
C LEU A 38 1.67 15.24 -16.46
N GLN A 39 1.48 15.61 -17.74
CA GLN A 39 0.16 15.92 -18.28
C GLN A 39 -0.79 14.73 -18.18
N VAL A 40 -0.34 13.54 -18.59
CA VAL A 40 -1.14 12.31 -18.49
C VAL A 40 -1.53 12.03 -17.04
N ALA A 41 -0.61 12.19 -16.09
CA ALA A 41 -0.90 12.01 -14.68
C ALA A 41 -1.88 13.07 -14.16
N HIS A 42 -1.72 14.33 -14.55
CA HIS A 42 -2.60 15.43 -14.19
C HIS A 42 -4.03 15.21 -14.71
N GLU A 43 -4.20 14.87 -15.99
CA GLU A 43 -5.50 14.55 -16.57
C GLU A 43 -6.21 13.42 -15.82
N ARG A 44 -5.44 12.42 -15.33
CA ARG A 44 -5.98 11.25 -14.63
C ARG A 44 -6.29 11.49 -13.15
N CYS A 45 -5.63 12.47 -12.52
CA CYS A 45 -5.93 12.78 -11.14
C CYS A 45 -7.05 13.81 -10.97
N GLN A 46 -7.50 14.46 -12.04
CA GLN A 46 -8.58 15.47 -11.97
C GLN A 46 -9.82 14.90 -11.27
N GLY A 47 -10.35 15.68 -10.34
CA GLY A 47 -11.46 15.26 -9.49
C GLY A 47 -11.08 14.50 -8.22
N THR A 48 -9.79 14.24 -7.99
CA THR A 48 -9.30 13.74 -6.70
C THR A 48 -8.89 14.89 -5.78
N GLU A 49 -9.03 14.70 -4.47
CA GLU A 49 -8.77 15.73 -3.44
C GLU A 49 -7.34 16.29 -3.47
N LEU A 50 -6.36 15.45 -3.82
CA LEU A 50 -4.94 15.81 -3.82
C LEU A 50 -4.37 16.03 -5.23
N CYS A 51 -5.23 16.29 -6.23
CA CYS A 51 -4.74 16.60 -7.57
C CYS A 51 -4.14 18.01 -7.61
N PRO A 52 -2.85 18.15 -7.97
CA PRO A 52 -2.23 19.47 -8.14
C PRO A 52 -2.93 20.30 -9.22
N ALA A 53 -2.91 21.62 -9.05
CA ALA A 53 -3.50 22.53 -10.04
C ALA A 53 -2.72 22.58 -11.37
N SER A 54 -1.44 22.17 -11.36
CA SER A 54 -0.57 22.14 -12.55
C SER A 54 0.34 20.92 -12.54
N ALA A 55 0.95 20.64 -13.69
CA ALA A 55 1.91 19.55 -13.86
C ALA A 55 3.15 19.68 -12.94
N ASP A 56 3.55 20.90 -12.56
CA ASP A 56 4.67 21.13 -11.65
C ASP A 56 4.44 20.61 -10.23
N GLY A 57 3.19 20.33 -9.88
CA GLY A 57 2.81 19.74 -8.59
C GLY A 57 3.08 18.24 -8.48
N PHE A 58 3.70 17.63 -9.48
CA PHE A 58 4.03 16.20 -9.50
C PHE A 58 5.53 15.95 -9.39
N ARG A 59 5.87 14.76 -8.90
CA ARG A 59 7.21 14.18 -8.96
C ARG A 59 7.15 12.86 -9.70
N ALA A 60 8.25 12.52 -10.36
CA ALA A 60 8.36 11.29 -11.11
C ALA A 60 9.58 10.49 -10.65
N HIS A 61 9.41 9.18 -10.61
CA HIS A 61 10.46 8.24 -10.27
C HIS A 61 10.60 7.22 -11.38
N TRP A 62 11.82 7.02 -11.86
CA TRP A 62 12.10 5.94 -12.80
C TRP A 62 11.95 4.60 -12.08
N ILE A 63 11.16 3.69 -12.64
CA ILE A 63 10.90 2.37 -12.05
C ILE A 63 11.76 1.31 -12.72
N SER A 64 11.67 1.20 -14.05
CA SER A 64 12.34 0.17 -14.80
C SER A 64 12.37 0.46 -16.29
N ARG A 65 13.24 -0.26 -16.99
CA ARG A 65 13.17 -0.37 -18.44
C ARG A 65 12.17 -1.47 -18.81
N THR A 66 11.25 -1.16 -19.72
CA THR A 66 10.35 -2.13 -20.32
C THR A 66 10.91 -2.63 -21.64
N HIS A 67 10.20 -3.54 -22.29
CA HIS A 67 10.56 -3.99 -23.64
C HIS A 67 10.43 -2.88 -24.70
N THR A 68 9.50 -1.95 -24.48
CA THR A 68 9.15 -0.88 -25.44
C THR A 68 9.64 0.50 -25.04
N GLY A 69 10.10 0.69 -23.79
CA GLY A 69 10.50 2.00 -23.30
C GLY A 69 10.94 2.04 -21.85
N ASN A 70 10.57 3.09 -21.16
CA ASN A 70 10.84 3.30 -19.74
C ASN A 70 9.55 3.50 -18.95
N LEU A 71 9.45 2.87 -17.81
CA LEU A 71 8.33 2.97 -16.88
C LEU A 71 8.66 3.96 -15.76
N PHE A 72 7.76 4.90 -15.53
CA PHE A 72 7.84 5.91 -14.49
C PHE A 72 6.64 5.79 -13.55
N LEU A 73 6.86 6.02 -12.27
CA LEU A 73 5.83 6.30 -11.30
C LEU A 73 5.71 7.82 -11.16
N VAL A 74 4.52 8.35 -11.42
CA VAL A 74 4.19 9.76 -11.32
C VAL A 74 3.15 9.94 -10.23
N LEU A 75 3.41 10.82 -9.27
CA LEU A 75 2.52 11.09 -8.15
C LEU A 75 2.59 12.55 -7.73
N PRO A 76 1.51 13.13 -7.16
CA PRO A 76 1.52 14.47 -6.61
C PRO A 76 2.58 14.63 -5.52
N ASN A 77 3.21 15.79 -5.43
CA ASN A 77 4.26 16.10 -4.44
C ASN A 77 3.78 15.88 -2.99
N GLN A 78 2.49 16.10 -2.74
CA GLN A 78 1.86 15.95 -1.43
C GLN A 78 1.56 14.49 -1.08
N CYS A 79 1.62 13.57 -2.05
CA CYS A 79 1.34 12.15 -1.87
C CYS A 79 2.53 11.42 -1.24
N GLN A 80 2.61 11.41 0.07
CA GLN A 80 3.61 10.59 0.76
C GLN A 80 3.02 9.33 1.42
N THR A 81 1.82 9.40 1.99
CA THR A 81 1.23 8.30 2.77
C THR A 81 -0.30 8.31 2.79
N SER A 82 -0.95 9.17 1.99
CA SER A 82 -2.39 9.41 2.08
C SER A 82 -3.22 8.30 1.40
N GLU A 83 -4.35 7.96 1.99
CA GLU A 83 -5.38 7.09 1.37
C GLU A 83 -6.04 7.73 0.15
N HIS A 84 -5.86 9.03 -0.03
CA HIS A 84 -6.42 9.83 -1.12
C HIS A 84 -5.44 10.11 -2.27
N CYS A 85 -4.25 9.49 -2.23
CA CYS A 85 -3.26 9.64 -3.29
C CYS A 85 -3.72 9.07 -4.62
N ALA A 86 -3.51 9.83 -5.69
CA ALA A 86 -3.59 9.34 -7.05
C ALA A 86 -2.18 9.16 -7.62
N ALA A 87 -1.82 7.96 -8.01
CA ALA A 87 -0.53 7.66 -8.62
C ALA A 87 -0.72 7.00 -9.99
N SER A 88 0.14 7.33 -10.93
CA SER A 88 0.09 6.75 -12.28
C SER A 88 1.43 6.10 -12.63
N PHE A 89 1.38 4.86 -13.10
CA PHE A 89 2.51 4.23 -13.76
C PHE A 89 2.41 4.54 -15.25
N VAL A 90 3.35 5.31 -15.76
CA VAL A 90 3.35 5.79 -17.15
C VAL A 90 4.57 5.23 -17.87
N GLU A 91 4.34 4.58 -18.99
CA GLU A 91 5.40 4.11 -19.87
C GLU A 91 5.64 5.12 -20.98
N ARG A 92 6.88 5.59 -21.11
CA ARG A 92 7.36 6.36 -22.24
C ARG A 92 7.97 5.43 -23.28
N THR A 93 7.44 5.46 -24.48
CA THR A 93 7.95 4.75 -25.66
C THR A 93 8.40 5.74 -26.72
N ALA A 94 8.98 5.27 -27.81
CA ALA A 94 9.30 6.11 -28.98
C ALA A 94 8.05 6.72 -29.65
N ARG A 95 6.85 6.20 -29.35
CA ARG A 95 5.56 6.65 -29.92
C ARG A 95 4.77 7.57 -29.00
N GLY A 96 5.29 7.86 -27.79
CA GLY A 96 4.62 8.67 -26.78
C GLY A 96 4.48 7.96 -25.44
N SER A 97 3.70 8.55 -24.57
CA SER A 97 3.49 8.08 -23.19
C SER A 97 2.13 7.46 -23.02
N ASN A 98 2.09 6.33 -22.32
CA ASN A 98 0.88 5.56 -22.04
C ASN A 98 0.76 5.24 -20.57
N THR A 99 -0.41 5.46 -19.98
CA THR A 99 -0.71 5.01 -18.62
C THR A 99 -0.85 3.49 -18.61
N ARG A 100 -0.13 2.83 -17.71
CA ARG A 100 -0.13 1.37 -17.54
C ARG A 100 -0.87 0.92 -16.29
N LEU A 101 -0.97 1.80 -15.29
CA LEU A 101 -1.76 1.59 -14.09
C LEU A 101 -2.07 2.94 -13.47
N ASN A 102 -3.33 3.15 -13.08
CA ASN A 102 -3.75 4.23 -12.19
C ASN A 102 -4.13 3.65 -10.84
N ILE A 103 -3.70 4.31 -9.80
CA ILE A 103 -3.95 3.92 -8.42
C ILE A 103 -4.56 5.10 -7.67
N GLN A 104 -5.59 4.82 -6.91
CA GLN A 104 -6.10 5.73 -5.88
C GLN A 104 -5.91 5.06 -4.52
N GLY A 105 -5.36 5.81 -3.57
CA GLY A 105 -5.12 5.33 -2.22
C GLY A 105 -3.68 4.89 -1.96
N GLN A 106 -3.52 4.14 -0.90
CA GLN A 106 -2.20 3.66 -0.48
C GLN A 106 -1.69 2.55 -1.40
N PHE A 107 -0.41 2.58 -1.69
CA PHE A 107 0.23 1.53 -2.47
C PHE A 107 1.69 1.32 -2.06
N ARG A 108 2.22 0.17 -2.43
CA ARG A 108 3.65 -0.13 -2.35
C ARG A 108 4.13 -0.85 -3.60
N VAL A 109 5.37 -0.60 -3.96
CA VAL A 109 6.08 -1.28 -5.05
C VAL A 109 6.79 -2.49 -4.46
N LEU A 110 6.52 -3.68 -4.99
CA LEU A 110 7.05 -4.95 -4.49
C LEU A 110 8.24 -5.39 -5.35
N HIS A 111 9.44 -5.23 -4.82
CA HIS A 111 10.66 -5.70 -5.47
C HIS A 111 10.85 -7.21 -5.25
N SER A 112 10.30 -8.03 -6.14
CA SER A 112 10.33 -9.50 -6.08
C SER A 112 11.40 -10.13 -6.96
N GLY A 113 12.48 -9.40 -7.29
CA GLY A 113 13.52 -9.86 -8.21
C GLY A 113 13.12 -9.85 -9.69
N LYS A 114 11.90 -9.44 -10.01
CA LYS A 114 11.44 -9.23 -11.39
C LYS A 114 12.02 -7.93 -11.97
N PRO A 115 12.29 -7.85 -13.28
CA PRO A 115 12.73 -6.61 -13.92
C PRO A 115 11.76 -5.45 -13.73
N ILE A 116 10.45 -5.72 -13.79
CA ILE A 116 9.39 -4.76 -13.49
C ILE A 116 8.70 -5.25 -12.22
N PRO A 117 8.69 -4.42 -11.15
CA PRO A 117 8.15 -4.82 -9.87
C PRO A 117 6.62 -4.95 -9.90
N ASP A 118 6.09 -5.80 -9.05
CA ASP A 118 4.66 -5.85 -8.77
C ASP A 118 4.24 -4.62 -7.95
N VAL A 119 2.97 -4.27 -8.02
CA VAL A 119 2.40 -3.17 -7.24
C VAL A 119 1.27 -3.72 -6.38
N GLN A 120 1.27 -3.38 -5.10
CA GLN A 120 0.17 -3.71 -4.21
C GLN A 120 -0.51 -2.43 -3.75
N THR A 121 -1.82 -2.37 -3.92
CA THR A 121 -2.65 -1.31 -3.37
C THR A 121 -3.32 -1.77 -2.09
N ARG A 122 -3.64 -0.79 -1.25
CA ARG A 122 -4.41 -0.97 -0.03
C ARG A 122 -5.58 0.01 -0.05
N ARG A 123 -6.78 -0.50 0.17
CA ARG A 123 -8.01 0.29 0.26
C ARG A 123 -8.76 -0.10 1.53
N SER A 124 -9.07 0.86 2.39
CA SER A 124 -9.96 0.64 3.51
C SER A 124 -11.38 0.48 2.99
N LEU A 125 -12.04 -0.63 3.29
CA LEU A 125 -13.45 -0.89 2.98
C LEU A 125 -14.34 -0.48 4.14
N SER A 126 -13.86 -0.67 5.36
CA SER A 126 -14.50 -0.25 6.60
C SER A 126 -13.42 0.01 7.67
N GLU A 127 -13.85 0.32 8.89
CA GLU A 127 -12.94 0.44 10.06
C GLU A 127 -12.15 -0.86 10.31
N TYR A 128 -12.74 -2.00 9.93
CA TYR A 128 -12.20 -3.34 10.25
C TYR A 128 -11.69 -4.10 9.03
N GLU A 129 -12.01 -3.65 7.82
CA GLU A 129 -11.70 -4.34 6.59
C GLU A 129 -10.79 -3.54 5.70
N THR A 130 -9.77 -4.20 5.19
CA THR A 130 -8.84 -3.63 4.23
C THR A 130 -8.69 -4.58 3.05
N GLU A 131 -8.95 -4.07 1.86
CA GLU A 131 -8.70 -4.78 0.62
C GLU A 131 -7.26 -4.53 0.16
N TYR A 132 -6.56 -5.61 -0.16
CA TYR A 132 -5.28 -5.58 -0.83
C TYR A 132 -5.43 -6.13 -2.23
N THR A 133 -4.96 -5.38 -3.23
CA THR A 133 -4.93 -5.82 -4.61
C THR A 133 -3.50 -5.79 -5.12
N ARG A 134 -3.03 -6.91 -5.66
CA ARG A 134 -1.73 -7.01 -6.30
C ARG A 134 -1.88 -6.94 -7.83
N TYR A 135 -1.08 -6.08 -8.43
CA TYR A 135 -0.94 -5.93 -9.87
C TYR A 135 0.43 -6.44 -10.29
N THR A 136 0.46 -7.24 -11.33
CA THR A 136 1.68 -7.80 -11.92
C THR A 136 1.82 -7.33 -13.35
N TRP A 137 3.03 -7.01 -13.76
CA TRP A 137 3.30 -6.63 -15.14
C TRP A 137 3.25 -7.85 -16.06
N VAL A 138 2.36 -7.81 -17.06
CA VAL A 138 2.17 -8.86 -18.06
C VAL A 138 2.03 -8.21 -19.44
N THR A 139 2.89 -8.60 -20.37
CA THR A 139 2.83 -8.19 -21.80
C THR A 139 2.57 -6.71 -22.05
N GLY A 140 3.25 -5.84 -21.30
CA GLY A 140 3.18 -4.39 -21.51
C GLY A 140 2.10 -3.65 -20.71
N ALA A 141 1.45 -4.29 -19.74
CA ALA A 141 0.48 -3.66 -18.85
C ALA A 141 0.52 -4.28 -17.45
N TYR A 142 0.07 -3.53 -16.46
CA TYR A 142 -0.24 -4.10 -15.15
C TYR A 142 -1.62 -4.75 -15.18
N LEU A 143 -1.67 -6.02 -14.86
CA LEU A 143 -2.92 -6.77 -14.69
C LEU A 143 -3.15 -7.09 -13.22
N LYS A 144 -4.41 -7.06 -12.82
CA LYS A 144 -4.83 -7.49 -11.49
C LYS A 144 -4.56 -8.99 -11.34
N ALA A 145 -3.64 -9.34 -10.47
CA ALA A 145 -3.21 -10.73 -10.26
C ALA A 145 -3.95 -11.38 -9.09
N GLU A 146 -4.17 -10.60 -8.01
CA GLU A 146 -4.74 -11.13 -6.78
C GLU A 146 -5.48 -10.02 -6.03
N THR A 147 -6.55 -10.38 -5.35
CA THR A 147 -7.21 -9.52 -4.36
C THR A 147 -7.56 -10.37 -3.16
N HIS A 148 -7.26 -9.86 -1.98
CA HIS A 148 -7.69 -10.46 -0.72
C HIS A 148 -8.13 -9.37 0.25
N THR A 149 -9.01 -9.71 1.16
CA THR A 149 -9.44 -8.85 2.25
C THR A 149 -8.73 -9.28 3.53
N ALA A 150 -8.12 -8.33 4.21
CA ALA A 150 -7.61 -8.52 5.55
C ALA A 150 -8.53 -7.84 6.56
N TYR A 151 -8.68 -8.45 7.72
CA TYR A 151 -9.50 -7.95 8.81
C TYR A 151 -8.59 -7.39 9.90
N ARG A 152 -8.89 -6.20 10.39
CA ARG A 152 -8.17 -5.59 11.50
C ARG A 152 -9.06 -5.50 12.71
N VAL A 153 -8.70 -6.22 13.76
CA VAL A 153 -9.44 -6.26 15.01
C VAL A 153 -8.49 -6.03 16.18
N ASP A 154 -8.75 -4.98 16.96
CA ASP A 154 -8.00 -4.66 18.18
C ASP A 154 -6.46 -4.67 17.95
N GLY A 155 -6.04 -4.14 16.80
CA GLY A 155 -4.63 -4.06 16.38
C GLY A 155 -4.06 -5.36 15.78
N VAL A 156 -4.86 -6.41 15.64
CA VAL A 156 -4.49 -7.66 14.95
C VAL A 156 -5.00 -7.62 13.53
N GLU A 157 -4.14 -7.88 12.56
CA GLU A 157 -4.50 -8.03 11.16
C GLU A 157 -4.48 -9.51 10.79
N CYS A 158 -5.59 -10.00 10.22
CA CYS A 158 -5.77 -11.38 9.79
C CYS A 158 -6.14 -11.42 8.31
N GLY A 159 -5.52 -12.31 7.54
CA GLY A 159 -5.80 -12.48 6.11
C GLY A 159 -7.05 -13.30 5.81
N SER A 160 -7.66 -13.91 6.84
CA SER A 160 -8.89 -14.71 6.71
C SER A 160 -9.64 -14.79 8.04
N ALA A 161 -10.93 -15.15 7.98
CA ALA A 161 -11.73 -15.40 9.17
C ALA A 161 -11.12 -16.49 10.07
N LEU A 162 -10.51 -17.52 9.46
CA LEU A 162 -9.84 -18.59 10.20
C LEU A 162 -8.62 -18.07 10.97
N GLU A 163 -7.81 -17.22 10.36
CA GLU A 163 -6.65 -16.61 11.04
C GLU A 163 -7.09 -15.70 12.18
N CYS A 164 -8.16 -14.93 12.00
CA CYS A 164 -8.74 -14.14 13.08
C CYS A 164 -9.25 -15.03 14.23
N TYR A 165 -9.90 -16.14 13.92
CA TYR A 165 -10.34 -17.11 14.93
C TYR A 165 -9.15 -17.70 15.70
N GLN A 166 -8.06 -18.04 15.01
CA GLN A 166 -6.82 -18.53 15.65
C GLN A 166 -6.21 -17.46 16.57
N ALA A 167 -6.17 -16.20 16.10
CA ALA A 167 -5.69 -15.07 16.91
C ALA A 167 -6.56 -14.83 18.16
N ALA A 168 -7.88 -14.97 18.04
CA ALA A 168 -8.80 -14.90 19.17
C ALA A 168 -8.56 -16.04 20.16
N THR A 169 -8.39 -17.26 19.68
CA THR A 169 -8.09 -18.43 20.52
C THR A 169 -6.77 -18.23 21.27
N GLN A 170 -5.75 -17.73 20.59
CA GLN A 170 -4.47 -17.44 21.22
C GLN A 170 -4.59 -16.34 22.29
N ALA A 171 -5.35 -15.27 22.03
CA ALA A 171 -5.62 -14.23 23.00
C ALA A 171 -6.35 -14.77 24.24
N HIS A 172 -7.30 -15.70 24.05
CA HIS A 172 -8.02 -16.35 25.14
C HIS A 172 -7.08 -17.20 26.01
N VAL A 173 -6.24 -18.02 25.38
CA VAL A 173 -5.23 -18.84 26.11
C VAL A 173 -4.28 -17.97 26.92
N GLN A 174 -3.95 -16.77 26.43
CA GLN A 174 -3.15 -15.78 27.14
C GLN A 174 -3.93 -14.98 28.20
N GLN A 175 -5.15 -15.38 28.52
CA GLN A 175 -6.05 -14.73 29.47
C GLN A 175 -6.52 -13.31 29.05
N HIS A 176 -6.38 -12.95 27.79
CA HIS A 176 -6.90 -11.69 27.22
C HIS A 176 -8.34 -11.87 26.70
N THR A 177 -9.24 -12.30 27.58
CA THR A 177 -10.62 -12.70 27.20
C THR A 177 -11.39 -11.56 26.51
N GLY A 178 -11.25 -10.32 26.94
CA GLY A 178 -11.91 -9.17 26.31
C GLY A 178 -11.47 -8.93 24.88
N LYS A 179 -10.17 -9.13 24.59
CA LYS A 179 -9.63 -9.07 23.24
C LYS A 179 -10.14 -10.21 22.36
N ALA A 180 -10.16 -11.42 22.89
CA ALA A 180 -10.68 -12.60 22.19
C ALA A 180 -12.13 -12.42 21.77
N LEU A 181 -13.00 -11.93 22.67
CA LEU A 181 -14.41 -11.66 22.39
C LEU A 181 -14.58 -10.63 21.28
N LYS A 182 -13.87 -9.50 21.32
CA LYS A 182 -13.93 -8.48 20.26
C LYS A 182 -13.56 -9.03 18.89
N ILE A 183 -12.51 -9.85 18.80
CA ILE A 183 -12.10 -10.50 17.56
C ILE A 183 -13.21 -11.41 17.04
N LEU A 184 -13.81 -12.23 17.88
CA LEU A 184 -14.87 -13.16 17.50
C LEU A 184 -16.15 -12.46 17.07
N GLU A 185 -16.60 -11.43 17.77
CA GLU A 185 -17.79 -10.64 17.42
C GLU A 185 -17.64 -10.00 16.03
N GLN A 186 -16.47 -9.48 15.72
CA GLN A 186 -16.23 -8.83 14.44
C GLN A 186 -16.11 -9.82 13.29
N VAL A 187 -15.46 -10.96 13.48
CA VAL A 187 -15.43 -12.05 12.49
C VAL A 187 -16.84 -12.55 12.22
N HIS A 188 -17.68 -12.68 13.24
CA HIS A 188 -19.08 -13.10 13.08
C HIS A 188 -19.87 -12.10 12.24
N ASN A 189 -19.74 -10.80 12.51
CA ASN A 189 -20.46 -9.75 11.79
C ASN A 189 -20.08 -9.64 10.32
N VAL A 190 -18.82 -9.95 9.98
CA VAL A 190 -18.31 -9.89 8.60
C VAL A 190 -18.64 -11.14 7.80
N SER A 191 -18.73 -12.30 8.43
CA SER A 191 -18.96 -13.59 7.75
C SER A 191 -20.40 -13.79 7.30
N PHE A 192 -21.34 -12.90 7.63
CA PHE A 192 -22.77 -13.00 7.30
C PHE A 192 -23.29 -11.92 6.33
N ILE A 193 -22.38 -11.14 5.71
CA ILE A 193 -22.67 -10.24 4.60
C ILE A 193 -22.18 -10.88 3.31
#